data_7a7b2aace01aceb00de86ebb1a2f1ceb
#
_entry.id   7a7b2aace01aceb00de86ebb1a2f1ceb
#
_cell.length_a   1.000
_cell.length_b   1.000
_cell.length_c   1.000
_cell.angle_alpha   90.00
_cell.angle_beta   90.00
_cell.angle_gamma   90.00
#
_symmetry.space_group_name_H-M   'P 1'
#
loop_
_entity.id
_entity.type
_entity.pdbx_description
1 polymer ?
#
loop_
_entity_poly.entity_id
_entity_poly.type
_entity_poly.pdbx_seq_one_letter_code
_entity_poly.pdbx_strand_id
1 'polypeptide(L)'
;MTRILDDMDEEVEGQVADEEDPDLLAELASGARMINLPPVADAGEDLTVASGEDGAAEILLDGSASYDPDGEIEVWEWLDERERVVGSTPMIKVRVRKGTHVFRLRVKDDKNAMSEAIVTLRVT
;
A
#
# COMPACT_ATOMS: atom_id res chain seq x y z
N MET A 1 -28.66 33.75 36.20
CA MET A 1 -28.45 33.07 35.76
C MET A 1 -28.23 32.45 35.15
N THR A 2 -28.06 32.77 35.13
CA THR A 2 -27.63 31.98 34.55
C THR A 2 -27.26 31.43 33.81
N ARG A 3 -26.89 31.76 33.88
CA ARG A 3 -26.30 31.00 33.26
C ARG A 3 -26.09 30.64 32.49
N ILE A 4 -25.91 31.12 32.61
CA ILE A 4 -25.45 30.49 32.01
C ILE A 4 -25.25 30.19 31.30
N LEU A 5 -25.01 30.41 31.34
CA LEU A 5 -24.52 29.79 30.81
C LEU A 5 -24.46 29.49 30.15
N ASP A 6 -24.43 30.02 30.63
CA ASP A 6 -24.07 29.41 30.19
C ASP A 6 -23.94 29.17 29.52
N ASP A 7 -23.79 29.67 29.96
CA ASP A 7 -23.33 29.06 29.52
C ASP A 7 -23.08 28.76 28.78
N MET A 8 -22.82 29.00 28.80
CA MET A 8 -22.28 28.42 28.39
C MET A 8 -22.04 28.05 27.76
N ASP A 9 -22.14 28.62 28.28
CA ASP A 9 -21.67 27.95 27.91
C ASP A 9 -21.47 27.71 27.34
N GLU A 10 -21.47 28.22 27.70
CA GLU A 10 -21.00 27.59 27.33
C GLU A 10 -20.67 27.13 26.64
N GLU A 11 -20.68 27.57 26.99
CA GLU A 11 -20.17 26.84 26.59
C GLU A 11 -19.87 26.23 25.72
N VAL A 12 -20.00 26.71 26.08
CA VAL A 12 -19.55 25.87 25.57
C VAL A 12 -19.34 25.50 24.75
N GLU A 13 -19.32 25.76 24.88
CA GLU A 13 -18.89 25.15 24.36
C GLU A 13 -18.55 24.68 23.53
N GLY A 14 -18.66 25.11 23.90
CA GLY A 14 -18.18 24.37 23.41
C GLY A 14 -17.77 24.13 22.67
N GLN A 15 -17.46 24.19 22.74
CA GLN A 15 -16.83 23.70 22.25
C GLN A 15 -16.44 23.16 21.50
N VAL A 16 -16.62 23.36 21.82
CA VAL A 16 -16.05 22.66 21.26
C VAL A 16 -15.69 22.21 20.51
N ALA A 17 -15.79 22.44 20.76
CA ALA A 17 -15.30 21.89 20.21
C ALA A 17 -15.03 21.70 19.58
N ASP A 18 -15.04 21.94 20.00
CA ASP A 18 -14.55 21.65 19.52
C ASP A 18 -14.25 21.57 19.04
N GLU A 19 -14.19 21.62 19.43
CA GLU A 19 -13.63 21.38 19.09
C GLU A 19 -13.27 21.15 18.40
N GLU A 20 -13.26 21.24 18.24
CA GLU A 20 -12.90 21.17 17.44
C GLU A 20 -12.30 21.46 16.96
N ASP A 21 -12.54 21.62 17.02
CA ASP A 21 -11.47 22.02 16.94
C ASP A 21 -10.70 22.67 15.85
N PRO A 22 -10.60 23.85 15.93
CA PRO A 22 -9.87 24.53 14.88
C PRO A 22 -8.38 24.18 14.89
N ASP A 23 -7.85 23.87 16.04
CA ASP A 23 -6.46 23.46 16.13
C ASP A 23 -6.22 22.20 15.37
N LEU A 24 -7.17 21.30 15.41
CA LEU A 24 -7.04 20.07 14.66
C LEU A 24 -6.98 20.34 13.18
N LEU A 25 -7.81 21.27 12.72
CA LEU A 25 -7.80 21.61 11.31
C LEU A 25 -6.51 22.28 10.89
N ALA A 26 -6.00 23.17 11.74
CA ALA A 26 -4.74 23.83 11.45
C ALA A 26 -3.61 22.82 11.40
N GLU A 27 -3.65 21.86 12.29
CA GLU A 27 -2.66 20.80 12.32
C GLU A 27 -2.68 19.98 11.04
N LEU A 28 -3.87 19.64 10.59
CA LEU A 28 -3.98 18.89 9.37
C LEU A 28 -3.50 19.68 8.16
N ALA A 29 -3.80 20.96 8.15
CA ALA A 29 -3.40 21.79 7.02
C ALA A 29 -1.90 21.96 6.93
N SER A 30 -1.26 22.29 8.05
CA SER A 30 0.19 22.40 8.05
C SER A 30 0.84 21.05 8.20
N GLY A 31 0.09 20.12 8.70
CA GLY A 31 0.60 18.82 9.02
C GLY A 31 0.13 17.77 8.08
N ALA A 32 0.03 18.12 6.82
CA ALA A 32 -0.07 17.03 5.85
C ALA A 32 1.00 16.01 6.17
N ARG A 33 2.05 16.47 6.82
CA ARG A 33 3.08 15.60 7.34
C ARG A 33 2.57 14.61 8.38
N MET A 34 1.42 14.90 8.96
CA MET A 34 0.82 14.00 9.94
C MET A 34 0.07 12.86 9.29
N ILE A 35 -0.17 12.97 8.01
CA ILE A 35 -0.90 11.95 7.27
C ILE A 35 0.08 11.26 6.33
N ASN A 36 0.26 9.98 6.55
CA ASN A 36 1.07 9.20 5.66
C ASN A 36 0.16 8.47 4.68
N LEU A 37 0.35 8.74 3.41
CA LEU A 37 -0.37 8.02 2.37
C LEU A 37 0.37 6.71 2.11
N PRO A 38 -0.36 5.60 2.05
CA PRO A 38 0.30 4.31 1.80
C PRO A 38 0.87 4.26 0.39
N PRO A 39 1.84 3.39 0.17
CA PRO A 39 2.35 3.21 -1.18
C PRO A 39 1.30 2.58 -2.08
N VAL A 40 1.49 2.74 -3.37
CA VAL A 40 0.64 2.11 -4.36
C VAL A 40 1.43 0.96 -4.97
N ALA A 41 0.98 -0.26 -4.70
CA ALA A 41 1.64 -1.45 -5.22
C ALA A 41 1.13 -1.75 -6.62
N ASP A 42 2.05 -2.07 -7.51
CA ASP A 42 1.72 -2.44 -8.88
C ASP A 42 2.56 -3.65 -9.23
N ALA A 43 1.91 -4.79 -9.34
CA ALA A 43 2.59 -6.06 -9.61
C ALA A 43 2.69 -6.37 -11.10
N GLY A 44 2.29 -5.40 -11.95
CA GLY A 44 2.26 -5.62 -13.37
C GLY A 44 0.96 -6.30 -13.80
N GLU A 45 0.86 -6.54 -15.08
CA GLU A 45 -0.35 -7.13 -15.66
C GLU A 45 -0.26 -8.63 -15.65
N ASP A 46 -1.41 -9.28 -15.60
CA ASP A 46 -1.48 -10.73 -15.73
C ASP A 46 -0.90 -11.17 -17.07
N LEU A 47 -0.21 -12.30 -17.05
CA LEU A 47 0.49 -12.78 -18.24
C LEU A 47 0.09 -14.20 -18.57
N THR A 48 0.07 -14.50 -19.85
CA THR A 48 -0.05 -15.88 -20.35
C THR A 48 1.17 -16.15 -21.20
N VAL A 49 1.91 -17.21 -20.86
CA VAL A 49 3.18 -17.53 -21.49
C VAL A 49 3.20 -19.01 -21.83
N ALA A 50 3.75 -19.35 -22.96
CA ALA A 50 3.91 -20.73 -23.33
C ALA A 50 5.13 -21.32 -22.61
N SER A 51 5.00 -22.55 -22.15
CA SER A 51 6.11 -23.25 -21.53
C SER A 51 7.13 -23.70 -22.58
N GLY A 52 8.36 -23.84 -22.13
CA GLY A 52 9.39 -24.44 -22.95
C GLY A 52 9.28 -25.95 -22.96
N GLU A 53 10.28 -26.60 -23.54
CA GLU A 53 10.30 -28.05 -23.67
C GLU A 53 10.29 -28.77 -22.34
N ASP A 54 10.81 -28.11 -21.33
CA ASP A 54 10.86 -28.68 -19.98
C ASP A 54 9.57 -28.48 -19.19
N GLY A 55 8.54 -27.90 -19.81
CA GLY A 55 7.26 -27.70 -19.15
C GLY A 55 7.25 -26.54 -18.18
N ALA A 56 8.18 -25.61 -18.33
CA ALA A 56 8.28 -24.44 -17.43
C ALA A 56 8.57 -23.20 -18.24
N ALA A 57 8.38 -22.05 -17.64
CA ALA A 57 8.68 -20.77 -18.25
C ALA A 57 9.37 -19.88 -17.26
N GLU A 58 10.27 -19.06 -17.75
CA GLU A 58 10.93 -18.04 -16.96
C GLU A 58 10.19 -16.74 -17.20
N ILE A 59 9.76 -16.08 -16.14
CA ILE A 59 8.92 -14.89 -16.23
C ILE A 59 9.52 -13.81 -15.37
N LEU A 60 9.57 -12.61 -15.92
CA LEU A 60 9.99 -11.45 -15.18
C LEU A 60 8.78 -10.83 -14.49
N LEU A 61 8.85 -10.72 -13.17
CA LEU A 61 7.86 -10.00 -12.39
C LEU A 61 8.39 -8.60 -12.17
N ASP A 62 7.64 -7.62 -12.61
CA ASP A 62 8.09 -6.23 -12.61
C ASP A 62 7.13 -5.39 -11.78
N GLY A 63 7.58 -5.02 -10.58
CA GLY A 63 6.83 -4.14 -9.70
C GLY A 63 7.34 -2.72 -9.70
N SER A 64 8.17 -2.35 -10.66
CA SER A 64 8.83 -1.05 -10.65
C SER A 64 7.87 0.12 -10.88
N ALA A 65 6.64 -0.14 -11.29
CA ALA A 65 5.65 0.92 -11.41
C ALA A 65 5.01 1.29 -10.08
N SER A 66 5.30 0.55 -9.02
CA SER A 66 4.83 0.91 -7.68
C SER A 66 5.48 2.22 -7.24
N TYR A 67 4.77 2.97 -6.44
CA TYR A 67 5.29 4.26 -5.98
C TYR A 67 4.65 4.64 -4.66
N ASP A 68 5.22 5.66 -4.02
CA ASP A 68 4.66 6.21 -2.78
C ASP A 68 4.32 7.67 -3.03
N PRO A 69 3.05 8.07 -2.84
CA PRO A 69 2.63 9.44 -3.16
C PRO A 69 3.32 10.52 -2.34
N ASP A 70 3.78 10.22 -1.13
CA ASP A 70 4.36 11.22 -0.24
C ASP A 70 5.72 10.81 0.31
N GLY A 71 6.39 9.84 -0.32
CA GLY A 71 7.69 9.40 0.14
C GLY A 71 8.28 8.39 -0.81
N GLU A 72 8.94 7.39 -0.25
CA GLU A 72 9.64 6.38 -1.02
C GLU A 72 9.31 5.00 -0.51
N ILE A 73 9.33 4.05 -1.42
CA ILE A 73 9.19 2.65 -1.05
C ILE A 73 10.56 2.15 -0.64
N GLU A 74 10.63 1.57 0.56
CA GLU A 74 11.89 1.04 1.08
C GLU A 74 11.97 -0.47 1.02
N VAL A 75 10.84 -1.16 1.02
CA VAL A 75 10.83 -2.61 1.06
C VAL A 75 9.95 -3.13 -0.06
N TRP A 76 10.49 -4.11 -0.79
CA TRP A 76 9.81 -4.82 -1.85
C TRP A 76 9.87 -6.29 -1.50
N GLU A 77 8.73 -6.97 -1.49
CA GLU A 77 8.70 -8.41 -1.24
C GLU A 77 7.74 -9.06 -2.21
N TRP A 78 8.24 -10.05 -2.91
CA TRP A 78 7.42 -10.88 -3.76
C TRP A 78 7.13 -12.17 -3.04
N LEU A 79 5.87 -12.56 -3.00
CA LEU A 79 5.45 -13.77 -2.28
C LEU A 79 4.75 -14.71 -3.25
N ASP A 80 4.95 -16.01 -3.03
CA ASP A 80 4.27 -17.02 -3.82
C ASP A 80 2.94 -17.37 -3.16
N GLU A 81 2.27 -18.37 -3.71
CA GLU A 81 0.95 -18.77 -3.23
C GLU A 81 0.97 -19.33 -1.82
N ARG A 82 2.13 -19.74 -1.35
CA ARG A 82 2.31 -20.24 0.01
C ARG A 82 2.84 -19.16 0.93
N GLU A 83 2.82 -17.92 0.46
CA GLU A 83 3.25 -16.75 1.23
C GLU A 83 4.72 -16.80 1.60
N ARG A 84 5.52 -17.45 0.76
CA ARG A 84 6.98 -17.45 0.95
C ARG A 84 7.58 -16.33 0.11
N VAL A 85 8.56 -15.65 0.69
CA VAL A 85 9.23 -14.57 -0.02
C VAL A 85 10.13 -15.19 -1.07
N VAL A 86 9.89 -14.84 -2.32
CA VAL A 86 10.68 -15.34 -3.44
C VAL A 86 11.60 -14.29 -4.02
N GLY A 87 11.47 -13.05 -3.56
CA GLY A 87 12.37 -11.99 -3.97
C GLY A 87 12.10 -10.73 -3.18
N SER A 88 13.08 -9.83 -3.16
CA SER A 88 12.96 -8.59 -2.37
C SER A 88 13.51 -7.40 -3.14
N THR A 89 13.37 -7.41 -4.45
CA THR A 89 13.73 -6.29 -5.31
C THR A 89 12.52 -5.94 -6.16
N PRO A 90 12.50 -4.74 -6.77
CA PRO A 90 11.35 -4.36 -7.60
C PRO A 90 11.09 -5.32 -8.75
N MET A 91 12.11 -5.91 -9.29
CA MET A 91 11.97 -6.87 -10.39
C MET A 91 12.65 -8.16 -10.01
N ILE A 92 11.98 -9.29 -10.27
CA ILE A 92 12.58 -10.60 -10.06
C ILE A 92 12.20 -11.50 -11.23
N LYS A 93 12.98 -12.54 -11.38
CA LYS A 93 12.71 -13.57 -12.36
C LYS A 93 12.26 -14.81 -11.63
N VAL A 94 11.18 -15.42 -12.10
CA VAL A 94 10.69 -16.67 -11.51
C VAL A 94 10.58 -17.70 -12.60
N ARG A 95 10.75 -18.96 -12.20
CA ARG A 95 10.59 -20.07 -13.11
C ARG A 95 9.41 -20.89 -12.61
N VAL A 96 8.38 -21.00 -13.41
CA VAL A 96 7.14 -21.65 -13.01
C VAL A 96 6.74 -22.70 -14.04
N ARG A 97 6.07 -23.74 -13.57
CA ARG A 97 5.63 -24.82 -14.43
C ARG A 97 4.30 -24.49 -15.06
N LYS A 98 3.88 -25.32 -15.99
CA LYS A 98 2.55 -25.20 -16.57
C LYS A 98 1.51 -25.07 -15.48
N GLY A 99 0.52 -24.23 -15.73
CA GLY A 99 -0.56 -24.00 -14.79
C GLY A 99 -0.74 -22.54 -14.49
N THR A 100 -1.59 -22.27 -13.53
CA THR A 100 -1.87 -20.92 -13.09
C THR A 100 -1.17 -20.66 -11.76
N HIS A 101 -0.48 -19.52 -11.69
CA HIS A 101 0.29 -19.17 -10.51
C HIS A 101 -0.04 -17.75 -10.13
N VAL A 102 -0.17 -17.48 -8.83
CA VAL A 102 -0.48 -16.16 -8.32
C VAL A 102 0.69 -15.69 -7.46
N PHE A 103 1.19 -14.52 -7.75
CA PHE A 103 2.23 -13.90 -6.94
C PHE A 103 1.69 -12.62 -6.37
N ARG A 104 2.19 -12.26 -5.22
CA ARG A 104 1.79 -11.03 -4.53
C ARG A 104 3.01 -10.17 -4.32
N LEU A 105 2.87 -8.89 -4.64
CA LEU A 105 3.91 -7.92 -4.35
C LEU A 105 3.47 -7.12 -3.14
N ARG A 106 4.32 -7.10 -2.12
CA ARG A 106 4.10 -6.29 -0.93
C ARG A 106 5.15 -5.20 -0.90
N VAL A 107 4.72 -3.97 -0.73
CA VAL A 107 5.64 -2.84 -0.65
C VAL A 107 5.40 -2.10 0.65
N LYS A 108 6.46 -1.54 1.19
CA LYS A 108 6.40 -0.80 2.45
C LYS A 108 7.18 0.49 2.27
N ASP A 109 6.61 1.58 2.75
CA ASP A 109 7.25 2.88 2.62
C ASP A 109 8.16 3.16 3.81
N ASP A 110 8.75 4.36 3.81
CA ASP A 110 9.70 4.78 4.83
C ASP A 110 9.03 5.09 6.17
N LYS A 111 7.70 5.00 6.23
CA LYS A 111 6.94 5.22 7.46
C LYS A 111 6.17 3.98 7.87
N ASN A 112 6.53 2.84 7.31
CA ASN A 112 5.97 1.52 7.66
C ASN A 112 4.55 1.28 7.17
N ALA A 113 4.02 2.09 6.28
CA ALA A 113 2.75 1.79 5.64
C ALA A 113 3.00 0.77 4.53
N MET A 114 2.06 -0.14 4.35
CA MET A 114 2.20 -1.26 3.41
C MET A 114 1.03 -1.31 2.46
N SER A 115 1.30 -1.84 1.28
CA SER A 115 0.26 -2.13 0.29
C SER A 115 0.65 -3.38 -0.46
N GLU A 116 -0.34 -4.00 -1.09
CA GLU A 116 -0.13 -5.25 -1.82
C GLU A 116 -0.86 -5.21 -3.14
N ALA A 117 -0.32 -5.93 -4.11
CA ALA A 117 -0.95 -6.16 -5.39
C ALA A 117 -0.66 -7.58 -5.81
N ILE A 118 -1.53 -8.14 -6.63
CA ILE A 118 -1.33 -9.51 -7.11
C ILE A 118 -1.20 -9.53 -8.61
N VAL A 119 -0.53 -10.56 -9.11
CA VAL A 119 -0.40 -10.81 -10.54
C VAL A 119 -0.62 -12.29 -10.75
N THR A 120 -1.36 -12.62 -11.80
CA THR A 120 -1.64 -14.01 -12.16
C THR A 120 -0.87 -14.37 -13.42
N LEU A 121 -0.16 -15.47 -13.34
CA LEU A 121 0.62 -15.99 -14.46
C LEU A 121 0.01 -17.31 -14.92
N ARG A 122 -0.22 -17.41 -16.20
CA ARG A 122 -0.71 -18.66 -16.78
C ARG A 122 0.34 -19.18 -17.74
N VAL A 123 0.81 -20.38 -17.46
CA VAL A 123 1.82 -21.03 -18.30
C VAL A 123 1.14 -22.18 -19.03
N THR A 124 1.13 -22.10 -20.32
CA THR A 124 0.47 -23.12 -21.20
C THR A 124 1.52 -24.02 -21.90
#